data_366c44bb8ce83429ddae8635a928c2c4
#
_entry.id   366c44bb8ce83429ddae8635a928c2c4
#
_cell.length_a   1.000
_cell.length_b   1.000
_cell.length_c   1.000
_cell.angle_alpha   90.00
_cell.angle_beta   90.00
_cell.angle_gamma   90.00
#
_symmetry.space_group_name_H-M   'P 1'
#
loop_
_entity.id
_entity.type
_entity.pdbx_description
1 polymer ?
#
loop_
_entity_poly.entity_id
_entity_poly.type
_entity_poly.pdbx_seq_one_letter_code
_entity_poly.pdbx_strand_id
1 'polypeptide(L)'
;MVEKKYHALLDDRIFFGGAADAEEAVTNEKIDVVVDLRVKEPEKVTYYRVHAPIADEAKQVEASILEAVDKVVSAYRDGKKVFFHCGGGGGRAGTVAVGTLIELGQATSVEEAEQKAKAIRNKVNVREPMKIALQNIYDK
;
A
#
# COMPACT_ATOMS: atom_id res chain seq x y z
N MET A 1 2.68 -2.40 -27.11
CA MET A 1 3.21 -2.66 -25.76
C MET A 1 2.16 -2.25 -24.74
N VAL A 2 1.80 -3.18 -23.85
CA VAL A 2 0.81 -2.87 -22.81
C VAL A 2 1.52 -2.30 -21.60
N GLU A 3 1.16 -1.09 -21.21
CA GLU A 3 1.71 -0.45 -20.03
C GLU A 3 1.18 -1.13 -18.77
N LYS A 4 2.07 -1.43 -17.83
CA LYS A 4 1.67 -2.02 -16.55
C LYS A 4 0.87 -0.99 -15.75
N LYS A 5 -0.26 -1.42 -15.19
CA LYS A 5 -1.14 -0.57 -14.40
C LYS A 5 -0.80 -0.59 -12.91
N TYR A 6 0.04 -1.51 -12.48
CA TYR A 6 0.54 -1.59 -11.12
C TYR A 6 2.06 -1.45 -11.14
N HIS A 7 2.66 -1.18 -9.99
CA HIS A 7 4.08 -0.88 -9.90
C HIS A 7 4.76 -1.62 -8.76
N ALA A 8 6.03 -1.97 -8.95
CA ALA A 8 6.86 -2.52 -7.89
C ALA A 8 7.31 -1.40 -6.96
N LEU A 9 7.08 -1.57 -5.67
CA LEU A 9 7.54 -0.62 -4.66
C LEU A 9 8.94 -0.96 -4.19
N LEU A 10 9.23 -2.24 -4.01
CA LEU A 10 10.51 -2.70 -3.48
C LEU A 10 10.86 -4.10 -3.98
N ASP A 11 12.02 -4.25 -4.61
CA ASP A 11 12.70 -5.53 -4.92
C ASP A 11 11.88 -6.57 -5.69
N ASP A 12 10.96 -6.22 -6.52
CA ASP A 12 10.07 -7.18 -7.19
C ASP A 12 9.35 -8.10 -6.19
N ARG A 13 9.16 -7.63 -4.96
CA ARG A 13 8.49 -8.39 -3.91
C ARG A 13 7.32 -7.66 -3.29
N ILE A 14 7.31 -6.33 -3.34
CA ILE A 14 6.19 -5.52 -2.88
C ILE A 14 5.67 -4.71 -4.06
N PHE A 15 4.39 -4.89 -4.37
CA PHE A 15 3.74 -4.21 -5.50
C PHE A 15 2.51 -3.47 -5.00
N PHE A 16 2.09 -2.45 -5.72
CA PHE A 16 0.87 -1.73 -5.38
C PHE A 16 0.19 -1.16 -6.62
N GLY A 17 -1.10 -0.92 -6.51
CA GLY A 17 -1.90 -0.40 -7.60
C GLY A 17 -3.37 -0.26 -7.23
N GLY A 18 -4.24 -0.30 -8.23
CA GLY A 18 -5.68 -0.22 -8.03
C GLY A 18 -6.32 -1.59 -7.90
N ALA A 19 -7.59 -1.60 -7.46
CA ALA A 19 -8.34 -2.84 -7.29
C ALA A 19 -8.47 -3.62 -8.59
N ALA A 20 -8.63 -2.92 -9.71
CA ALA A 20 -8.78 -3.54 -11.02
C ALA A 20 -7.53 -4.29 -11.48
N ASP A 21 -6.38 -4.01 -10.85
CA ASP A 21 -5.09 -4.59 -11.25
C ASP A 21 -4.70 -5.83 -10.44
N ALA A 22 -5.45 -6.13 -9.38
CA ALA A 22 -5.05 -7.17 -8.42
C ALA A 22 -4.92 -8.55 -9.06
N GLU A 23 -5.90 -8.96 -9.85
CA GLU A 23 -5.89 -10.28 -10.47
C GLU A 23 -4.73 -10.45 -11.43
N GLU A 24 -4.46 -9.42 -12.23
CA GLU A 24 -3.33 -9.43 -13.16
C GLU A 24 -2.00 -9.48 -12.41
N ALA A 25 -1.87 -8.69 -11.34
CA ALA A 25 -0.65 -8.71 -10.52
C ALA A 25 -0.42 -10.08 -9.89
N VAL A 26 -1.46 -10.69 -9.35
CA VAL A 26 -1.36 -12.03 -8.75
C VAL A 26 -0.84 -13.04 -9.77
N THR A 27 -1.40 -13.02 -10.98
CA THR A 27 -1.02 -13.95 -12.03
C THR A 27 0.40 -13.69 -12.54
N ASN A 28 0.71 -12.44 -12.87
CA ASN A 28 1.97 -12.09 -13.51
C ASN A 28 3.17 -12.11 -12.56
N GLU A 29 2.97 -11.70 -11.31
CA GLU A 29 4.05 -11.55 -10.34
C GLU A 29 4.10 -12.69 -9.32
N LYS A 30 3.13 -13.62 -9.39
CA LYS A 30 3.02 -14.74 -8.43
C LYS A 30 2.91 -14.23 -6.99
N ILE A 31 1.98 -13.31 -6.78
CA ILE A 31 1.76 -12.70 -5.48
C ILE A 31 1.23 -13.73 -4.48
N ASP A 32 1.81 -13.76 -3.29
CA ASP A 32 1.38 -14.66 -2.21
C ASP A 32 0.26 -14.08 -1.36
N VAL A 33 0.26 -12.76 -1.17
CA VAL A 33 -0.70 -12.06 -0.29
C VAL A 33 -1.15 -10.78 -0.96
N VAL A 34 -2.47 -10.59 -1.04
CA VAL A 34 -3.05 -9.32 -1.48
C VAL A 34 -3.62 -8.62 -0.26
N VAL A 35 -3.28 -7.35 -0.06
CA VAL A 35 -3.82 -6.54 1.03
C VAL A 35 -4.76 -5.50 0.45
N ASP A 36 -6.06 -5.61 0.77
CA ASP A 36 -7.11 -4.72 0.29
C ASP A 36 -7.34 -3.61 1.32
N LEU A 37 -7.11 -2.37 0.92
CA LEU A 37 -7.15 -1.20 1.79
C LEU A 37 -8.49 -0.44 1.73
N ARG A 38 -9.45 -0.94 0.96
CA ARG A 38 -10.74 -0.27 0.81
C ARG A 38 -11.59 -0.44 2.06
N VAL A 39 -12.35 0.59 2.40
CA VAL A 39 -13.24 0.55 3.55
C VAL A 39 -14.40 -0.43 3.31
N LYS A 40 -14.89 -0.45 2.10
CA LYS A 40 -16.00 -1.32 1.70
C LYS A 40 -15.60 -2.79 1.81
N GLU A 41 -16.53 -3.62 2.29
CA GLU A 41 -16.30 -5.06 2.38
C GLU A 41 -16.02 -5.62 0.98
N PRO A 42 -14.93 -6.37 0.83
CA PRO A 42 -14.51 -6.84 -0.50
C PRO A 42 -15.34 -8.03 -0.99
N GLU A 43 -15.48 -8.11 -2.31
CA GLU A 43 -16.09 -9.23 -2.98
C GLU A 43 -15.20 -10.48 -2.87
N LYS A 44 -15.76 -11.64 -3.18
CA LYS A 44 -15.01 -12.90 -3.18
C LYS A 44 -14.01 -12.92 -4.33
N VAL A 45 -12.80 -13.40 -4.05
CA VAL A 45 -11.74 -13.56 -5.03
C VAL A 45 -11.12 -14.96 -4.90
N THR A 46 -10.33 -15.35 -5.89
CA THR A 46 -9.70 -16.67 -5.94
C THR A 46 -8.33 -16.72 -5.28
N TYR A 47 -7.73 -15.57 -5.02
CA TYR A 47 -6.40 -15.47 -4.40
C TYR A 47 -6.53 -15.16 -2.90
N TYR A 48 -5.43 -15.40 -2.17
CA TYR A 48 -5.41 -15.09 -0.75
C TYR A 48 -5.40 -13.58 -0.52
N ARG A 49 -6.34 -13.08 0.24
CA ARG A 49 -6.51 -11.65 0.47
C ARG A 49 -6.74 -11.35 1.96
N VAL A 50 -6.03 -10.32 2.43
CA VAL A 50 -6.22 -9.77 3.77
C VAL A 50 -6.92 -8.42 3.60
N HIS A 51 -7.99 -8.19 4.34
CA HIS A 51 -8.68 -6.90 4.34
C HIS A 51 -8.16 -6.05 5.49
N ALA A 52 -7.47 -4.95 5.14
CA ALA A 52 -6.90 -4.03 6.12
C ALA A 52 -7.31 -2.60 5.75
N PRO A 53 -8.58 -2.23 6.01
CA PRO A 53 -9.11 -0.95 5.54
C PRO A 53 -8.43 0.24 6.20
N ILE A 54 -8.14 1.26 5.39
CA ILE A 54 -7.66 2.55 5.88
C ILE A 54 -8.88 3.42 6.14
N ALA A 55 -9.08 3.79 7.40
CA ALA A 55 -10.24 4.58 7.82
C ALA A 55 -10.13 6.03 7.36
N ASP A 56 -11.29 6.65 7.12
CA ASP A 56 -11.36 8.07 6.78
C ASP A 56 -11.51 8.96 8.02
N GLU A 57 -11.91 8.36 9.14
CA GLU A 57 -12.13 9.10 10.39
C GLU A 57 -10.82 9.35 11.12
N ALA A 58 -10.59 10.61 11.51
CA ALA A 58 -9.34 11.03 12.13
C ALA A 58 -8.94 10.19 13.35
N LYS A 59 -9.91 9.75 14.15
CA LYS A 59 -9.62 8.96 15.36
C LYS A 59 -9.09 7.56 15.06
N GLN A 60 -9.39 7.03 13.87
CA GLN A 60 -9.06 5.65 13.53
C GLN A 60 -7.98 5.54 12.46
N VAL A 61 -7.66 6.65 11.80
CA VAL A 61 -6.78 6.60 10.63
C VAL A 61 -5.36 6.14 11.00
N GLU A 62 -4.79 6.60 12.11
CA GLU A 62 -3.44 6.20 12.50
C GLU A 62 -3.35 4.70 12.77
N ALA A 63 -4.29 4.17 13.55
CA ALA A 63 -4.32 2.74 13.86
C ALA A 63 -4.50 1.90 12.60
N SER A 64 -5.38 2.35 11.68
CA SER A 64 -5.62 1.61 10.44
C SER A 64 -4.41 1.62 9.51
N ILE A 65 -3.67 2.74 9.46
CA ILE A 65 -2.42 2.81 8.70
C ILE A 65 -1.39 1.85 9.27
N LEU A 66 -1.18 1.88 10.58
CA LEU A 66 -0.22 1.00 11.24
C LEU A 66 -0.54 -0.47 11.00
N GLU A 67 -1.81 -0.85 11.08
CA GLU A 67 -2.22 -2.22 10.84
C GLU A 67 -1.98 -2.64 9.38
N ALA A 68 -2.34 -1.79 8.42
CA ALA A 68 -2.15 -2.10 7.00
C ALA A 68 -0.67 -2.21 6.64
N VAL A 69 0.14 -1.26 7.12
CA VAL A 69 1.59 -1.29 6.89
C VAL A 69 2.20 -2.55 7.51
N ASP A 70 1.76 -2.91 8.72
CA ASP A 70 2.23 -4.13 9.38
C ASP A 70 1.94 -5.38 8.55
N LYS A 71 0.76 -5.48 7.95
CA LYS A 71 0.42 -6.63 7.09
C LYS A 71 1.36 -6.75 5.91
N VAL A 72 1.67 -5.62 5.27
CA VAL A 72 2.59 -5.61 4.13
C VAL A 72 4.02 -5.95 4.57
N VAL A 73 4.51 -5.28 5.61
CA VAL A 73 5.89 -5.45 6.09
C VAL A 73 6.12 -6.86 6.65
N SER A 74 5.16 -7.37 7.42
CA SER A 74 5.29 -8.73 7.99
C SER A 74 5.34 -9.78 6.90
N ALA A 75 4.49 -9.68 5.88
CA ALA A 75 4.49 -10.62 4.76
C ALA A 75 5.82 -10.56 4.01
N TYR A 76 6.33 -9.35 3.77
CA TYR A 76 7.63 -9.17 3.12
C TYR A 76 8.75 -9.84 3.95
N ARG A 77 8.77 -9.61 5.25
CA ARG A 77 9.80 -10.19 6.14
C ARG A 77 9.70 -11.71 6.22
N ASP A 78 8.50 -12.25 5.97
CA ASP A 78 8.29 -13.70 5.92
C ASP A 78 8.68 -14.32 4.57
N GLY A 79 9.24 -13.54 3.67
CA GLY A 79 9.70 -14.01 2.37
C GLY A 79 8.61 -14.07 1.31
N LYS A 80 7.45 -13.48 1.58
CA LYS A 80 6.30 -13.53 0.65
C LYS A 80 6.30 -12.35 -0.30
N LYS A 81 5.65 -12.53 -1.47
CA LYS A 81 5.37 -11.45 -2.40
C LYS A 81 4.02 -10.85 -2.07
N VAL A 82 3.95 -9.52 -2.00
CA VAL A 82 2.77 -8.79 -1.53
C VAL A 82 2.32 -7.80 -2.60
N PHE A 83 1.01 -7.73 -2.79
CA PHE A 83 0.38 -6.68 -3.58
C PHE A 83 -0.67 -5.99 -2.70
N PHE A 84 -0.58 -4.67 -2.57
CA PHE A 84 -1.63 -3.94 -1.84
C PHE A 84 -2.30 -2.93 -2.77
N HIS A 85 -3.59 -2.70 -2.52
CA HIS A 85 -4.38 -1.81 -3.37
C HIS A 85 -5.50 -1.12 -2.60
N CYS A 86 -5.95 -0.01 -3.16
CA CYS A 86 -7.22 0.60 -2.79
C CYS A 86 -8.09 0.60 -4.05
N GLY A 87 -8.97 1.58 -4.25
CA GLY A 87 -9.76 1.65 -5.48
C GLY A 87 -8.89 2.00 -6.68
N GLY A 88 -8.35 3.22 -6.69
CA GLY A 88 -7.54 3.73 -7.81
C GLY A 88 -6.04 3.58 -7.67
N GLY A 89 -5.56 3.20 -6.50
CA GLY A 89 -4.12 3.02 -6.28
C GLY A 89 -3.36 4.31 -6.04
N GLY A 90 -4.02 5.37 -5.60
CA GLY A 90 -3.38 6.66 -5.37
C GLY A 90 -3.40 7.12 -3.91
N GLY A 91 -4.57 7.13 -3.28
CA GLY A 91 -4.74 7.66 -1.92
C GLY A 91 -4.32 6.70 -0.82
N ARG A 92 -5.15 5.71 -0.54
CA ARG A 92 -4.86 4.73 0.52
C ARG A 92 -3.63 3.89 0.19
N ALA A 93 -3.51 3.44 -1.04
CA ALA A 93 -2.32 2.68 -1.47
C ALA A 93 -1.06 3.54 -1.36
N GLY A 94 -1.13 4.81 -1.76
CA GLY A 94 -0.01 5.75 -1.59
C GLY A 94 0.39 5.92 -0.13
N THR A 95 -0.60 5.99 0.77
CA THR A 95 -0.37 6.11 2.20
C THR A 95 0.39 4.90 2.74
N VAL A 96 -0.03 3.69 2.37
CA VAL A 96 0.65 2.46 2.80
C VAL A 96 2.04 2.37 2.17
N ALA A 97 2.20 2.82 0.92
CA ALA A 97 3.52 2.85 0.28
C ALA A 97 4.49 3.72 1.08
N VAL A 98 4.05 4.91 1.52
CA VAL A 98 4.88 5.79 2.35
C VAL A 98 5.29 5.10 3.65
N GLY A 99 4.34 4.55 4.38
CA GLY A 99 4.64 3.86 5.64
C GLY A 99 5.57 2.67 5.46
N THR A 100 5.35 1.90 4.42
CA THR A 100 6.17 0.72 4.11
C THR A 100 7.61 1.12 3.82
N LEU A 101 7.82 2.16 3.02
CA LEU A 101 9.17 2.63 2.71
C LEU A 101 9.92 3.08 3.98
N ILE A 102 9.23 3.77 4.88
CA ILE A 102 9.86 4.20 6.14
C ILE A 102 10.17 3.00 7.03
N GLU A 103 9.21 2.09 7.20
CA GLU A 103 9.39 0.92 8.06
C GLU A 103 10.53 0.01 7.59
N LEU A 104 10.75 -0.06 6.29
CA LEU A 104 11.80 -0.90 5.72
C LEU A 104 13.12 -0.14 5.50
N GLY A 105 13.24 1.06 6.06
CA GLY A 105 14.47 1.82 6.03
C GLY A 105 14.82 2.44 4.68
N GLN A 106 13.85 2.54 3.78
CA GLN A 106 14.07 3.09 2.44
C GLN A 106 13.86 4.60 2.38
N ALA A 107 13.33 5.18 3.44
CA ALA A 107 13.14 6.63 3.55
C ALA A 107 13.21 7.02 5.02
N THR A 108 13.60 8.26 5.30
CA THR A 108 13.78 8.76 6.67
C THR A 108 12.68 9.72 7.12
N SER A 109 11.81 10.13 6.21
CA SER A 109 10.72 11.05 6.51
C SER A 109 9.52 10.76 5.62
N VAL A 110 8.37 11.28 6.03
CA VAL A 110 7.14 11.16 5.23
C VAL A 110 7.33 11.85 3.87
N GLU A 111 7.92 13.04 3.87
CA GLU A 111 8.15 13.77 2.61
C GLU A 111 9.02 12.98 1.64
N GLU A 112 10.13 12.43 2.12
CA GLU A 112 11.03 11.64 1.29
C GLU A 112 10.32 10.39 0.75
N ALA A 113 9.60 9.69 1.61
CA ALA A 113 8.87 8.48 1.22
C ALA A 113 7.79 8.79 0.19
N GLU A 114 7.07 9.89 0.37
CA GLU A 114 6.03 10.29 -0.59
C GLU A 114 6.63 10.62 -1.95
N GLN A 115 7.76 11.31 -1.98
CA GLN A 115 8.45 11.63 -3.23
C GLN A 115 8.89 10.35 -3.95
N LYS A 116 9.42 9.39 -3.22
CA LYS A 116 9.83 8.10 -3.78
C LYS A 116 8.63 7.32 -4.33
N ALA A 117 7.55 7.28 -3.59
CA ALA A 117 6.33 6.59 -4.02
C ALA A 117 5.76 7.23 -5.28
N LYS A 118 5.73 8.55 -5.36
CA LYS A 118 5.26 9.27 -6.54
C LYS A 118 6.16 9.04 -7.76
N ALA A 119 7.47 8.93 -7.55
CA ALA A 119 8.40 8.64 -8.64
C ALA A 119 8.16 7.25 -9.22
N ILE A 120 7.74 6.30 -8.39
CA ILE A 120 7.40 4.94 -8.81
C ILE A 120 6.03 4.90 -9.49
N ARG A 121 5.04 5.56 -8.89
CA ARG A 121 3.66 5.58 -9.40
C ARG A 121 3.11 7.00 -9.27
N ASN A 122 2.95 7.70 -10.40
CA ASN A 122 2.57 9.10 -10.39
C ASN A 122 1.14 9.37 -9.89
N LYS A 123 0.32 8.34 -9.79
CA LYS A 123 -1.03 8.46 -9.23
C LYS A 123 -1.05 8.61 -7.72
N VAL A 124 0.08 8.34 -7.05
CA VAL A 124 0.17 8.47 -5.59
C VAL A 124 -0.20 9.89 -5.18
N ASN A 125 -1.16 9.99 -4.26
CA ASN A 125 -1.67 11.26 -3.78
C ASN A 125 -2.16 11.09 -2.34
N VAL A 126 -1.25 11.35 -1.39
CA VAL A 126 -1.56 11.22 0.03
C VAL A 126 -2.23 12.50 0.50
N ARG A 127 -3.50 12.40 0.87
CA ARG A 127 -4.32 13.54 1.30
C ARG A 127 -4.51 13.52 2.81
N GLU A 128 -4.94 14.64 3.34
CA GLU A 128 -5.39 14.69 4.73
C GLU A 128 -6.73 13.95 4.86
N PRO A 129 -6.98 13.30 5.98
CA PRO A 129 -6.19 13.27 7.22
C PRO A 129 -5.04 12.25 7.23
N MET A 130 -4.86 11.49 6.18
CA MET A 130 -3.84 10.45 6.13
C MET A 130 -2.42 11.00 6.22
N LYS A 131 -2.16 12.15 5.58
CA LYS A 131 -0.84 12.76 5.63
C LYS A 131 -0.49 13.19 7.05
N ILE A 132 -1.45 13.81 7.75
CA ILE A 132 -1.26 14.21 9.14
C ILE A 132 -0.98 12.99 10.01
N ALA A 133 -1.74 11.92 9.79
CA ALA A 133 -1.56 10.67 10.53
C ALA A 133 -0.17 10.09 10.30
N LEU A 134 0.31 10.06 9.06
CA LEU A 134 1.66 9.58 8.76
C LEU A 134 2.71 10.42 9.46
N GLN A 135 2.56 11.74 9.45
CA GLN A 135 3.50 12.62 10.12
C GLN A 135 3.51 12.37 11.63
N ASN A 136 2.35 12.15 12.23
CA ASN A 136 2.24 11.83 13.65
C ASN A 136 2.89 10.50 13.99
N ILE A 137 2.82 9.52 13.11
CA ILE A 137 3.42 8.21 13.33
C ILE A 137 4.94 8.24 13.12
N TYR A 138 5.40 8.83 12.03
CA TYR A 138 6.77 8.67 11.56
C TYR A 138 7.67 9.89 11.70
N ASP A 139 7.13 11.09 11.67
CA ASP A 139 7.91 12.34 11.73
C ASP A 139 7.90 12.94 13.16
N LYS A 140 8.18 12.11 14.13
CA LYS A 140 8.23 12.57 15.53
C LYS A 140 9.51 13.32 15.83
#